data_db2fb956a4316de60b4b976559f620b1
#
_entry.id   db2fb956a4316de60b4b976559f620b1
#
_cell.length_a   1.000
_cell.length_b   1.000
_cell.length_c   1.000
_cell.angle_alpha   90.00
_cell.angle_beta   90.00
_cell.angle_gamma   90.00
#
_symmetry.space_group_name_H-M   'P 1'
#
loop_
_entity.id
_entity.type
_entity.pdbx_description
1 polymer ?
#
loop_
_entity_poly.entity_id
_entity_poly.type
_entity_poly.pdbx_seq_one_letter_code
_entity_poly.pdbx_strand_id
1 'polypeptide(L)' 'MSDNNSEPHTESLAETENYLVWKAEEPDGETTYHVELNNVTVHFFQEEWDEFLELAKILS' A
#
# COMPACT_ATOMS: atom_id res chain seq x y z
N MET A 1 25.32 10.39 -1.42
CA MET A 1 24.68 10.38 -1.32
C MET A 1 23.75 10.40 -0.98
N SER A 2 23.32 10.28 -0.77
CA SER A 2 22.44 10.21 -0.63
C SER A 2 21.58 10.63 -0.21
N ASP A 3 21.19 11.11 -0.23
CA ASP A 3 20.31 11.58 0.06
C ASP A 3 19.08 11.23 -0.19
N ASN A 4 18.67 10.38 -0.18
CA ASN A 4 17.45 9.83 -0.40
C ASN A 4 16.57 9.74 0.75
N ASN A 5 16.83 10.39 1.81
CA ASN A 5 16.08 10.33 3.01
C ASN A 5 14.71 10.89 2.88
N SER A 6 14.47 11.71 1.89
CA SER A 6 13.18 12.33 1.73
C SER A 6 12.25 11.53 0.84
N GLU A 7 12.71 10.40 0.34
CA GLU A 7 11.89 9.62 -0.56
C GLU A 7 11.23 8.47 0.19
N PRO A 8 9.96 8.19 -0.06
CA PRO A 8 9.34 7.03 0.57
C PRO A 8 9.95 5.75 0.05
N HIS A 9 10.00 4.77 0.91
CA HIS A 9 10.46 3.45 0.54
C HIS A 9 9.23 2.64 0.14
N THR A 10 9.17 2.18 -1.09
CA THR A 10 8.00 1.47 -1.59
C THR A 10 8.32 -0.01 -1.77
N GLU A 11 7.29 -0.82 -1.62
CA GLU A 11 7.44 -2.26 -1.74
C GLU A 11 6.18 -2.85 -2.33
N SER A 12 6.32 -3.65 -3.37
CA SER A 12 5.19 -4.32 -3.99
C SER A 12 4.80 -5.52 -3.12
N LEU A 13 3.52 -5.61 -2.79
CA LEU A 13 3.03 -6.68 -1.93
C LEU A 13 2.35 -7.78 -2.72
N ALA A 14 1.61 -7.44 -3.76
CA ALA A 14 0.89 -8.41 -4.56
C ALA A 14 0.57 -7.79 -5.91
N GLU A 15 0.49 -8.64 -6.91
CA GLU A 15 0.25 -8.15 -8.24
C GLU A 15 -0.46 -9.21 -9.07
N THR A 16 -1.49 -8.81 -9.78
CA THR A 16 -2.13 -9.66 -10.77
C THR A 16 -2.03 -8.94 -12.12
N GLU A 17 -2.68 -9.49 -13.10
CA GLU A 17 -2.60 -8.93 -14.43
C GLU A 17 -3.08 -7.49 -14.48
N ASN A 18 -4.12 -7.17 -13.72
CA ASN A 18 -4.72 -5.85 -13.76
C ASN A 18 -4.63 -5.08 -12.46
N TYR A 19 -4.25 -5.71 -11.38
CA TYR A 19 -4.29 -5.09 -10.04
C TYR A 19 -2.91 -5.15 -9.41
N LEU A 20 -2.62 -4.14 -8.60
CA LEU A 20 -1.34 -4.08 -7.90
C LEU A 20 -1.56 -3.53 -6.50
N VAL A 21 -0.93 -4.16 -5.52
CA VAL A 21 -0.98 -3.68 -4.14
C VAL A 21 0.45 -3.40 -3.71
N TRP A 22 0.68 -2.22 -3.16
CA TRP A 22 2.01 -1.86 -2.70
C TRP A 22 1.91 -0.96 -1.48
N LYS A 23 3.00 -0.85 -0.76
CA LYS A 23 3.03 0.00 0.42
C LYS A 23 4.16 1.00 0.30
N ALA A 24 4.01 2.10 1.00
CA ALA A 24 5.02 3.14 1.06
C ALA A 24 5.31 3.46 2.50
N GLU A 25 6.61 3.49 2.84
CA GLU A 25 7.04 3.89 4.18
C GLU A 25 7.61 5.28 4.06
N GLU A 26 6.95 6.23 4.70
CA GLU A 26 7.34 7.62 4.61
C GLU A 26 8.53 7.91 5.52
N PRO A 27 9.30 8.94 5.23
CA PRO A 27 10.45 9.26 6.08
C PRO A 27 10.07 9.58 7.51
N ASP A 28 8.84 10.01 7.76
CA ASP A 28 8.40 10.31 9.12
C ASP A 28 7.94 9.05 9.86
N GLY A 29 8.08 7.89 9.27
CA GLY A 29 7.72 6.64 9.91
C GLY A 29 6.32 6.15 9.64
N GLU A 30 5.55 6.90 8.87
CA GLU A 30 4.18 6.50 8.57
C GLU A 30 4.15 5.55 7.39
N THR A 31 3.26 4.56 7.46
CA THR A 31 3.12 3.58 6.38
C THR A 31 1.76 3.75 5.75
N THR A 32 1.73 3.78 4.42
CA THR A 32 0.47 3.83 3.68
C THR A 32 0.44 2.65 2.71
N TYR A 33 -0.77 2.21 2.41
CA TYR A 33 -0.99 1.09 1.50
C TYR A 33 -1.82 1.55 0.33
N HIS A 34 -1.51 1.02 -0.84
CA HIS A 34 -2.14 1.48 -2.09
C HIS A 34 -2.60 0.28 -2.88
N VAL A 35 -3.86 0.32 -3.28
CA VAL A 35 -4.44 -0.75 -4.10
C VAL A 35 -4.81 -0.12 -5.43
N GLU A 36 -4.05 -0.47 -6.47
CA GLU A 36 -4.30 0.03 -7.82
C GLU A 36 -5.20 -0.93 -8.54
N LEU A 37 -6.41 -0.51 -8.75
CA LEU A 37 -7.36 -1.27 -9.55
C LEU A 37 -7.33 -0.71 -10.96
N ASN A 38 -8.17 -1.23 -11.81
CA ASN A 38 -8.10 -0.92 -13.22
C ASN A 38 -7.97 0.57 -13.51
N ASN A 39 -8.85 1.36 -12.96
CA ASN A 39 -8.87 2.79 -13.25
C ASN A 39 -9.00 3.63 -11.99
N VAL A 40 -8.65 3.07 -10.84
CA VAL A 40 -8.74 3.81 -9.59
C VAL A 40 -7.69 3.26 -8.64
N THR A 41 -7.15 4.14 -7.80
CA THR A 41 -6.21 3.73 -6.76
C THR A 41 -6.80 4.09 -5.41
N VAL A 42 -6.85 3.12 -4.51
CA VAL A 42 -7.39 3.33 -3.17
C VAL A 42 -6.21 3.36 -2.20
N HIS A 43 -6.26 4.33 -1.28
CA HIS A 43 -5.17 4.52 -0.32
C HIS A 43 -5.67 4.22 1.08
N PHE A 44 -4.81 3.56 1.87
CA PHE A 44 -5.16 3.17 3.24
C PHE A 44 -4.05 3.56 4.18
N PHE A 45 -4.43 3.98 5.38
CA PHE A 45 -3.49 4.04 6.50
C PHE A 45 -3.47 2.67 7.17
N GLN A 46 -2.56 2.49 8.12
CA GLN A 46 -2.35 1.16 8.70
C GLN A 46 -3.63 0.56 9.29
N GLU A 47 -4.37 1.34 10.04
CA GLU A 47 -5.59 0.82 10.66
C GLU A 47 -6.64 0.47 9.64
N GLU A 48 -6.76 1.29 8.61
CA GLU A 48 -7.71 1.04 7.55
C GLU A 48 -7.31 -0.19 6.74
N TRP A 49 -6.01 -0.36 6.55
CA TRP A 49 -5.50 -1.52 5.84
C TRP A 49 -5.80 -2.81 6.60
N ASP A 50 -5.61 -2.78 7.93
CA ASP A 50 -5.89 -3.94 8.75
C ASP A 50 -7.36 -4.34 8.64
N GLU A 51 -8.24 -3.37 8.63
CA GLU A 51 -9.67 -3.64 8.51
C GLU A 51 -10.02 -4.16 7.13
N PHE A 52 -9.37 -3.61 6.11
CA PHE A 52 -9.60 -4.08 4.75
C PHE A 52 -9.20 -5.54 4.59
N LEU A 53 -8.08 -5.92 5.20
CA LEU A 53 -7.65 -7.31 5.14
C LEU A 53 -8.63 -8.23 5.86
N GLU A 54 -9.21 -7.76 6.94
CA GLU A 54 -10.22 -8.52 7.65
C GLU A 54 -11.44 -8.75 6.77
N LEU A 55 -11.85 -7.71 6.08
CA LEU A 55 -12.96 -7.81 5.16
C LEU A 55 -12.67 -8.80 4.05
N ALA A 56 -11.49 -8.73 3.48
CA ALA A 56 -11.10 -9.64 2.41
C ALA A 56 -11.09 -11.08 2.88
N LYS A 57 -10.68 -11.29 4.12
CA LYS A 57 -10.65 -12.63 4.68
C LYS A 57 -12.05 -13.19 4.80
N ILE A 58 -13.01 -12.35 5.20
CA ILE A 58 -14.39 -12.79 5.30
C ILE A 58 -14.95 -13.14 3.93
N LEU A 59 -14.53 -12.41 2.91
CA LEU A 59 -15.02 -12.64 1.56
C LEU A 59 -14.46 -13.92 0.95
N SER A 60 -13.31 -14.33 1.35
CA SER A 60 -12.69 -15.53 0.79
C SER A 60 -13.06 -16.78 1.59
#